data_92658c89b0d1c6c013fc425d3256489b
#
_entry.id   92658c89b0d1c6c013fc425d3256489b
#
_cell.length_a   1.000
_cell.length_b   1.000
_cell.length_c   1.000
_cell.angle_alpha   90.00
_cell.angle_beta   90.00
_cell.angle_gamma   90.00
#
_symmetry.space_group_name_H-M   'P 1'
#
loop_
_entity.id
_entity.type
_entity.pdbx_description
1 polymer ?
#
loop_
_entity_poly.entity_id
_entity_poly.type
_entity_poly.pdbx_seq_one_letter_code
_entity_poly.pdbx_strand_id
1 'polypeptide(L)'
;MLNFRLFALISFCLIGIYLNNAWAKPEADEILTQLEVDEILTQLDKNYYYPQQTGLSKLQARVRWQQLDVASGSGKFLRNPDFMFTWKVSGYTEIRDFKIIGDPEKYSTHELELKGQIKNYGELIIPLTLRQKFSKYSGQLTKKARGRESLLLSADSDGESITSYHLMINKKKMKIETIRFKQRFDPHEVSGMFRYEKLDGKWVIAESKSRFTMGELDYQEKSTYRYKKFDEIWLVHRIDQVLKQGNKIVQSHRFKITDVHNTF
;
A
#
# COMPACT_ATOMS: atom_id res chain seq x y z
N MET A 1 -2.58 -6.70 -26.49
CA MET A 1 -1.51 -6.25 -25.55
C MET A 1 -2.22 -5.46 -24.45
N LEU A 2 -2.38 -6.03 -23.28
CA LEU A 2 -3.00 -5.36 -22.14
C LEU A 2 -2.00 -4.30 -21.64
N ASN A 3 -2.44 -3.04 -21.57
CA ASN A 3 -1.57 -1.91 -21.22
C ASN A 3 -0.93 -2.10 -19.84
N PHE A 4 0.34 -2.44 -19.82
CA PHE A 4 1.19 -2.66 -18.62
C PHE A 4 1.23 -1.44 -17.65
N ARG A 5 0.83 -0.26 -18.13
CA ARG A 5 0.84 1.00 -17.36
C ARG A 5 -0.14 1.02 -16.17
N LEU A 6 -1.15 0.15 -16.20
CA LEU A 6 -2.23 0.20 -15.21
C LEU A 6 -1.91 -0.55 -13.90
N PHE A 7 -1.01 -1.52 -13.96
CA PHE A 7 -0.78 -2.45 -12.85
C PHE A 7 0.17 -1.94 -11.75
N ALA A 8 1.02 -0.97 -12.05
CA ALA A 8 1.92 -0.40 -11.05
C ALA A 8 1.20 0.45 -9.99
N LEU A 9 0.03 1.00 -10.32
CA LEU A 9 -0.78 1.81 -9.41
C LEU A 9 -1.54 0.99 -8.36
N ILE A 10 -1.76 -0.31 -8.64
CA ILE A 10 -2.65 -1.16 -7.86
C ILE A 10 -1.96 -1.74 -6.62
N SER A 11 -0.65 -1.83 -6.62
CA SER A 11 0.12 -2.46 -5.53
C SER A 11 0.01 -1.75 -4.17
N PHE A 12 -0.51 -0.53 -4.13
CA PHE A 12 -0.68 0.23 -2.89
C PHE A 12 -2.11 0.67 -2.61
N CYS A 13 -2.97 0.47 -3.56
CA CYS A 13 -4.37 0.78 -3.45
C CYS A 13 -5.12 -0.50 -3.07
N LEU A 14 -5.48 -0.66 -1.84
CA LEU A 14 -6.21 -1.80 -1.27
C LEU A 14 -7.73 -1.55 -1.40
N ILE A 15 -8.43 -2.33 -1.77
CA ILE A 15 -9.42 -2.98 -2.58
C ILE A 15 -10.60 -3.59 -1.81
N GLY A 16 -11.74 -3.69 -2.37
CA GLY A 16 -12.97 -4.04 -1.83
C GLY A 16 -13.87 -5.11 -2.37
N ILE A 17 -14.94 -5.34 -1.64
CA ILE A 17 -15.96 -6.34 -1.90
C ILE A 17 -17.32 -5.66 -2.05
N TYR A 18 -18.02 -5.95 -3.15
CA TYR A 18 -19.45 -5.75 -3.23
C TYR A 18 -20.17 -6.80 -2.38
N LEU A 19 -20.79 -6.35 -1.29
CA LEU A 19 -22.01 -6.98 -0.80
C LEU A 19 -23.11 -5.98 -1.16
N ASN A 20 -24.08 -6.43 -1.98
CA ASN A 20 -25.32 -5.72 -2.23
C ASN A 20 -26.09 -5.59 -0.92
N ASN A 21 -25.76 -4.58 -0.12
CA ASN A 21 -26.61 -4.11 0.95
C ASN A 21 -27.01 -2.68 0.58
N ALA A 22 -28.31 -2.48 0.35
CA ALA A 22 -28.92 -1.19 0.25
C ALA A 22 -28.46 -0.33 1.42
N TRP A 23 -27.60 0.65 1.14
CA TRP A 23 -27.15 1.62 2.12
C TRP A 23 -28.36 2.50 2.45
N ALA A 24 -28.90 2.35 3.67
CA ALA A 24 -29.81 3.35 4.23
C ALA A 24 -29.12 4.71 4.14
N LYS A 25 -29.88 5.76 3.75
CA LYS A 25 -29.41 7.15 3.83
C LYS A 25 -28.78 7.35 5.20
N PRO A 26 -27.59 7.96 5.31
CA PRO A 26 -27.02 8.26 6.61
C PRO A 26 -27.99 9.18 7.37
N GLU A 27 -28.41 8.76 8.55
CA GLU A 27 -28.95 9.67 9.55
C GLU A 27 -27.90 10.74 9.81
N ALA A 28 -28.32 11.96 10.16
CA ALA A 28 -27.46 13.13 10.32
C ALA A 28 -26.20 12.77 11.13
N ASP A 29 -25.11 12.53 10.43
CA ASP A 29 -23.84 12.08 11.00
C ASP A 29 -23.19 13.26 11.72
N GLU A 30 -22.68 13.00 12.90
CA GLU A 30 -21.88 13.93 13.69
C GLU A 30 -20.64 14.32 12.85
N ILE A 31 -20.60 15.55 12.35
CA ILE A 31 -19.47 16.06 11.60
C ILE A 31 -18.32 16.29 12.56
N LEU A 32 -17.31 15.42 12.51
CA LEU A 32 -16.07 15.63 13.23
C LEU A 32 -15.33 16.85 12.69
N THR A 33 -14.70 17.58 13.59
CA THR A 33 -13.74 18.60 13.20
C THR A 33 -12.49 17.94 12.64
N GLN A 34 -11.71 18.64 11.80
CA GLN A 34 -10.42 18.15 11.29
C GLN A 34 -9.47 17.75 12.44
N LEU A 35 -9.58 18.42 13.58
CA LEU A 35 -8.79 18.13 14.79
C LEU A 35 -9.09 16.71 15.33
N GLU A 36 -10.35 16.30 15.36
CA GLU A 36 -10.74 14.96 15.82
C GLU A 36 -10.30 13.87 14.85
N VAL A 37 -10.35 14.15 13.53
CA VAL A 37 -9.80 13.25 12.50
C VAL A 37 -8.31 13.04 12.70
N ASP A 38 -7.56 14.12 12.90
CA ASP A 38 -6.11 14.09 13.14
C ASP A 38 -5.77 13.33 14.43
N GLU A 39 -6.63 13.44 15.46
CA GLU A 39 -6.46 12.68 16.70
C GLU A 39 -6.65 11.18 16.46
N ILE A 40 -7.69 10.77 15.73
CA ILE A 40 -7.94 9.36 15.36
C ILE A 40 -6.73 8.81 14.55
N LEU A 41 -6.26 9.52 13.54
CA LEU A 41 -5.11 9.12 12.74
C LEU A 41 -3.84 9.03 13.60
N THR A 42 -3.65 9.96 14.52
CA THR A 42 -2.52 9.94 15.48
C THR A 42 -2.59 8.73 16.41
N GLN A 43 -3.76 8.37 16.91
CA GLN A 43 -3.94 7.19 17.77
C GLN A 43 -3.70 5.89 16.99
N LEU A 44 -4.13 5.83 15.73
CA LEU A 44 -3.81 4.71 14.85
C LEU A 44 -2.29 4.61 14.63
N ASP A 45 -1.62 5.71 14.28
CA ASP A 45 -0.18 5.76 14.04
C ASP A 45 0.62 5.31 15.26
N LYS A 46 0.18 5.63 16.49
CA LYS A 46 0.80 5.14 17.72
C LYS A 46 0.79 3.61 17.85
N ASN A 47 -0.11 2.92 17.15
CA ASN A 47 -0.26 1.46 17.20
C ASN A 47 0.41 0.73 16.04
N TYR A 48 0.78 1.42 14.97
CA TYR A 48 1.49 0.84 13.83
C TYR A 48 3.01 0.94 14.01
N TYR A 49 3.71 -0.01 13.41
CA TYR A 49 5.17 -0.02 13.36
C TYR A 49 5.67 0.79 12.18
N TYR A 50 6.55 1.73 12.44
CA TYR A 50 7.22 2.57 11.44
C TYR A 50 8.72 2.55 11.71
N PRO A 51 9.55 1.99 10.80
CA PRO A 51 11.01 1.93 10.99
C PRO A 51 11.64 3.30 11.25
N GLN A 52 11.14 4.34 10.58
CA GLN A 52 11.63 5.71 10.76
C GLN A 52 11.36 6.29 12.16
N GLN A 53 10.43 5.75 12.92
CA GLN A 53 10.17 6.18 14.30
C GLN A 53 11.11 5.53 15.33
N THR A 54 11.97 4.59 14.90
CA THR A 54 12.96 3.95 15.77
C THR A 54 14.35 4.62 15.68
N GLY A 55 14.44 5.82 15.12
CA GLY A 55 15.69 6.56 14.96
C GLY A 55 16.38 6.36 13.60
N LEU A 56 15.82 5.54 12.72
CA LEU A 56 16.37 5.34 11.39
C LEU A 56 16.44 6.68 10.63
N SER A 57 17.61 7.08 10.17
CA SER A 57 17.87 8.30 9.40
C SER A 57 18.16 8.03 7.93
N LYS A 58 18.73 6.85 7.62
CA LYS A 58 19.04 6.43 6.26
C LYS A 58 18.88 4.92 6.10
N LEU A 59 18.36 4.52 4.96
CA LEU A 59 18.28 3.11 4.53
C LEU A 59 18.72 3.01 3.07
N GLN A 60 19.54 2.00 2.79
CA GLN A 60 19.86 1.57 1.45
C GLN A 60 19.67 0.05 1.37
N ALA A 61 19.00 -0.44 0.34
CA ALA A 61 18.73 -1.86 0.19
C ALA A 61 18.62 -2.24 -1.30
N ARG A 62 19.09 -3.43 -1.63
CA ARG A 62 18.85 -4.02 -2.95
C ARG A 62 17.48 -4.67 -2.96
N VAL A 63 16.66 -4.33 -3.95
CA VAL A 63 15.35 -4.93 -4.22
C VAL A 63 15.47 -5.86 -5.40
N ARG A 64 15.27 -7.15 -5.18
CA ARG A 64 15.16 -8.17 -6.24
C ARG A 64 13.70 -8.35 -6.59
N TRP A 65 13.39 -8.20 -7.87
CA TRP A 65 12.05 -8.34 -8.39
C TRP A 65 11.95 -9.50 -9.37
N GLN A 66 11.01 -10.40 -9.12
CA GLN A 66 10.71 -11.55 -9.98
C GLN A 66 9.22 -11.50 -10.37
N GLN A 67 8.92 -11.84 -11.61
CA GLN A 67 7.57 -11.95 -12.13
C GLN A 67 7.32 -13.35 -12.64
N LEU A 68 6.15 -13.93 -12.31
CA LEU A 68 5.74 -15.24 -12.81
C LEU A 68 5.50 -15.15 -14.32
N ASP A 69 6.09 -16.08 -15.06
CA ASP A 69 5.81 -16.27 -16.48
C ASP A 69 4.46 -16.97 -16.65
N VAL A 70 3.40 -16.16 -16.65
CA VAL A 70 2.02 -16.66 -16.81
C VAL A 70 1.76 -17.11 -18.24
N ALA A 71 2.43 -16.48 -19.21
CA ALA A 71 2.20 -16.75 -20.63
C ALA A 71 2.65 -18.15 -21.05
N SER A 72 3.81 -18.62 -20.52
CA SER A 72 4.34 -19.96 -20.85
C SER A 72 3.64 -21.09 -20.06
N GLY A 73 2.90 -20.75 -19.00
CA GLY A 73 2.34 -21.75 -18.07
C GLY A 73 3.39 -22.58 -17.33
N SER A 74 4.66 -22.24 -17.43
CA SER A 74 5.79 -23.03 -16.89
C SER A 74 5.90 -22.99 -15.37
N GLY A 75 5.21 -22.05 -14.71
CA GLY A 75 5.34 -21.80 -13.27
C GLY A 75 6.69 -21.18 -12.87
N LYS A 76 7.54 -20.83 -13.84
CA LYS A 76 8.86 -20.22 -13.61
C LYS A 76 8.72 -18.72 -13.35
N PHE A 77 9.63 -18.18 -12.54
CA PHE A 77 9.75 -16.74 -12.34
C PHE A 77 10.84 -16.18 -13.25
N LEU A 78 10.47 -15.19 -14.06
CA LEU A 78 11.40 -14.34 -14.79
C LEU A 78 12.00 -13.33 -13.84
N ARG A 79 13.29 -13.06 -14.01
CA ARG A 79 14.00 -12.07 -13.19
C ARG A 79 13.97 -10.73 -13.92
N ASN A 80 13.39 -9.74 -13.26
CA ASN A 80 13.51 -8.34 -13.64
C ASN A 80 14.85 -7.77 -13.15
N PRO A 81 15.28 -6.57 -13.61
CA PRO A 81 16.46 -5.93 -13.06
C PRO A 81 16.33 -5.72 -11.55
N ASP A 82 17.43 -5.87 -10.85
CA ASP A 82 17.49 -5.50 -9.43
C ASP A 82 17.49 -3.97 -9.31
N PHE A 83 16.99 -3.46 -8.21
CA PHE A 83 16.96 -2.04 -7.90
C PHE A 83 17.73 -1.75 -6.62
N MET A 84 18.40 -0.61 -6.57
CA MET A 84 18.86 0.00 -5.32
C MET A 84 17.78 0.94 -4.82
N PHE A 85 17.16 0.62 -3.72
CA PHE A 85 16.28 1.51 -2.98
C PHE A 85 17.11 2.33 -2.01
N THR A 86 16.89 3.65 -1.99
CA THR A 86 17.48 4.57 -1.03
C THR A 86 16.37 5.39 -0.38
N TRP A 87 16.37 5.41 0.95
CA TRP A 87 15.55 6.30 1.74
C TRP A 87 16.44 7.09 2.69
N LYS A 88 16.19 8.36 2.85
CA LYS A 88 16.88 9.22 3.82
C LYS A 88 16.00 10.38 4.25
N VAL A 89 16.23 10.84 5.48
CA VAL A 89 15.72 12.11 5.97
C VAL A 89 16.75 13.20 5.69
N SER A 90 16.31 14.32 5.13
CA SER A 90 17.13 15.51 4.89
C SER A 90 16.37 16.73 5.39
N GLY A 91 16.71 17.21 6.58
CA GLY A 91 15.93 18.23 7.29
C GLY A 91 14.52 17.72 7.60
N TYR A 92 13.50 18.38 7.07
CA TYR A 92 12.09 17.99 7.23
C TYR A 92 11.55 17.13 6.06
N THR A 93 12.41 16.75 5.10
CA THR A 93 11.99 16.08 3.87
C THR A 93 12.49 14.65 3.87
N GLU A 94 11.60 13.71 3.52
CA GLU A 94 11.97 12.34 3.20
C GLU A 94 12.26 12.21 1.70
N ILE A 95 13.41 11.62 1.37
CA ILE A 95 13.83 11.34 -0.01
C ILE A 95 13.76 9.84 -0.21
N ARG A 96 13.07 9.42 -1.26
CA ARG A 96 12.93 8.02 -1.70
C ARG A 96 13.35 7.92 -3.15
N ASP A 97 14.28 7.02 -3.45
CA ASP A 97 14.79 6.83 -4.80
C ASP A 97 14.98 5.36 -5.13
N PHE A 98 14.79 5.02 -6.40
CA PHE A 98 15.07 3.71 -6.97
C PHE A 98 16.01 3.86 -8.17
N LYS A 99 17.15 3.18 -8.11
CA LYS A 99 18.08 3.08 -9.25
C LYS A 99 18.16 1.65 -9.74
N ILE A 100 18.09 1.44 -11.05
CA ILE A 100 18.30 0.13 -11.65
C ILE A 100 19.77 -0.27 -11.43
N ILE A 101 20.01 -1.52 -11.01
CA ILE A 101 21.33 -2.12 -10.89
C ILE A 101 21.56 -2.98 -12.12
N GLY A 102 22.61 -2.68 -12.88
CA GLY A 102 23.00 -3.42 -14.07
C GLY A 102 23.36 -2.50 -15.22
N ASP A 103 23.35 -3.05 -16.44
CA ASP A 103 23.67 -2.32 -17.64
C ASP A 103 22.57 -1.30 -17.97
N PRO A 104 22.86 0.01 -17.90
CA PRO A 104 21.87 1.05 -18.19
C PRO A 104 21.35 0.97 -19.63
N GLU A 105 22.18 0.57 -20.60
CA GLU A 105 21.79 0.53 -22.01
C GLU A 105 20.72 -0.54 -22.26
N LYS A 106 20.79 -1.66 -21.55
CA LYS A 106 19.82 -2.76 -21.66
C LYS A 106 18.41 -2.37 -21.25
N TYR A 107 18.25 -1.38 -20.36
CA TYR A 107 16.97 -1.02 -19.76
C TYR A 107 16.53 0.41 -20.12
N SER A 108 17.31 1.16 -20.88
CA SER A 108 17.09 2.59 -21.17
C SER A 108 15.71 2.89 -21.73
N THR A 109 15.19 2.04 -22.62
CA THR A 109 13.86 2.21 -23.25
C THR A 109 12.68 1.92 -22.30
N HIS A 110 12.90 1.16 -21.22
CA HIS A 110 11.85 0.75 -20.28
C HIS A 110 12.09 1.25 -18.85
N GLU A 111 13.14 2.04 -18.63
CA GLU A 111 13.53 2.46 -17.28
C GLU A 111 12.42 3.21 -16.54
N LEU A 112 11.76 4.15 -17.21
CA LEU A 112 10.66 4.93 -16.63
C LEU A 112 9.47 4.04 -16.27
N GLU A 113 9.15 3.06 -17.09
CA GLU A 113 8.08 2.11 -16.84
C GLU A 113 8.41 1.22 -15.63
N LEU A 114 9.62 0.66 -15.60
CA LEU A 114 10.10 -0.18 -14.50
C LEU A 114 10.16 0.59 -13.18
N LYS A 115 10.66 1.83 -13.20
CA LYS A 115 10.65 2.72 -12.02
C LYS A 115 9.23 3.04 -11.55
N GLY A 116 8.31 3.30 -12.48
CA GLY A 116 6.90 3.52 -12.18
C GLY A 116 6.26 2.32 -11.47
N GLN A 117 6.58 1.11 -11.93
CA GLN A 117 6.06 -0.12 -11.33
C GLN A 117 6.63 -0.37 -9.93
N ILE A 118 7.93 -0.07 -9.69
CA ILE A 118 8.57 -0.37 -8.41
C ILE A 118 8.39 0.74 -7.37
N LYS A 119 8.08 1.95 -7.77
CA LYS A 119 7.98 3.12 -6.89
C LYS A 119 7.11 2.87 -5.65
N ASN A 120 5.99 2.20 -5.84
CA ASN A 120 5.04 1.92 -4.78
C ASN A 120 5.59 0.95 -3.71
N TYR A 121 6.58 0.13 -4.07
CA TYR A 121 7.23 -0.77 -3.11
C TYR A 121 8.12 -0.04 -2.10
N GLY A 122 8.57 1.17 -2.41
CA GLY A 122 9.29 2.01 -1.45
C GLY A 122 8.46 2.35 -0.22
N GLU A 123 7.16 2.56 -0.39
CA GLU A 123 6.23 2.79 0.73
C GLU A 123 5.97 1.51 1.54
N LEU A 124 6.16 0.31 0.96
CA LEU A 124 6.08 -0.95 1.72
C LEU A 124 7.33 -1.19 2.55
N ILE A 125 8.49 -0.71 2.11
CA ILE A 125 9.76 -0.83 2.85
C ILE A 125 9.78 0.17 4.02
N ILE A 126 9.50 1.44 3.73
CA ILE A 126 9.36 2.53 4.70
C ILE A 126 7.98 3.15 4.51
N PRO A 127 6.96 2.70 5.26
CA PRO A 127 5.60 3.20 5.11
C PRO A 127 5.48 4.67 5.56
N LEU A 128 4.63 5.42 4.88
CA LEU A 128 4.16 6.71 5.37
C LEU A 128 3.32 6.50 6.63
N THR A 129 3.39 7.41 7.60
CA THR A 129 2.38 7.44 8.66
C THR A 129 1.01 7.75 8.07
N LEU A 130 -0.07 7.39 8.75
CA LEU A 130 -1.42 7.69 8.27
C LEU A 130 -1.65 9.21 8.18
N ARG A 131 -1.12 9.97 9.12
CA ARG A 131 -1.16 11.43 9.07
C ARG A 131 -0.44 11.99 7.84
N GLN A 132 0.74 11.46 7.48
CA GLN A 132 1.43 11.85 6.25
C GLN A 132 0.63 11.44 5.00
N LYS A 133 0.10 10.21 5.00
CA LYS A 133 -0.66 9.66 3.88
C LYS A 133 -1.94 10.44 3.59
N PHE A 134 -2.63 10.87 4.64
CA PHE A 134 -3.91 11.54 4.53
C PHE A 134 -3.83 13.06 4.77
N SER A 135 -2.63 13.67 4.71
CA SER A 135 -2.40 15.10 4.97
C SER A 135 -3.11 16.05 4.00
N LYS A 136 -3.62 15.53 2.88
CA LYS A 136 -4.35 16.28 1.83
C LYS A 136 -5.83 15.88 1.76
N TYR A 137 -6.36 15.33 2.85
CA TYR A 137 -7.74 14.85 2.91
C TYR A 137 -8.42 15.40 4.15
N SER A 138 -9.61 15.94 3.96
CA SER A 138 -10.51 16.31 5.04
C SER A 138 -11.39 15.13 5.43
N GLY A 139 -11.68 14.97 6.71
CA GLY A 139 -12.32 13.78 7.24
C GLY A 139 -13.70 14.02 7.85
N GLN A 140 -14.55 12.99 7.77
CA GLN A 140 -15.84 12.91 8.45
C GLN A 140 -16.02 11.53 9.09
N LEU A 141 -16.52 11.50 10.32
CA LEU A 141 -16.94 10.25 10.94
C LEU A 141 -18.35 9.91 10.45
N THR A 142 -18.49 8.78 9.75
CA THR A 142 -19.76 8.44 9.09
C THR A 142 -20.59 7.42 9.87
N LYS A 143 -20.02 6.66 10.79
CA LYS A 143 -20.76 5.72 11.64
C LYS A 143 -19.96 5.25 12.84
N LYS A 144 -20.64 5.16 14.01
CA LYS A 144 -20.15 4.48 15.22
C LYS A 144 -21.05 3.27 15.51
N ALA A 145 -20.57 2.05 15.43
CA ALA A 145 -21.35 0.87 15.78
C ALA A 145 -20.50 -0.27 16.33
N ARG A 146 -20.91 -0.86 17.46
CA ARG A 146 -20.33 -2.11 18.02
C ARG A 146 -18.80 -2.15 18.10
N GLY A 147 -18.15 -1.06 18.52
CA GLY A 147 -16.69 -0.97 18.66
C GLY A 147 -15.93 -0.76 17.33
N ARG A 148 -16.64 -0.34 16.28
CA ARG A 148 -16.09 0.09 15.00
C ARG A 148 -16.44 1.54 14.74
N GLU A 149 -15.53 2.24 14.11
CA GLU A 149 -15.73 3.59 13.59
C GLU A 149 -15.47 3.59 12.08
N SER A 150 -16.27 4.37 11.38
CA SER A 150 -16.17 4.54 9.93
C SER A 150 -15.77 5.98 9.64
N LEU A 151 -14.59 6.16 9.05
CA LEU A 151 -14.02 7.45 8.71
C LEU A 151 -14.01 7.61 7.19
N LEU A 152 -14.67 8.66 6.69
CA LEU A 152 -14.60 9.09 5.30
C LEU A 152 -13.58 10.24 5.19
N LEU A 153 -12.61 10.09 4.31
CA LEU A 153 -11.60 11.11 3.99
C LEU A 153 -11.79 11.51 2.54
N SER A 154 -11.99 12.78 2.27
CA SER A 154 -12.18 13.34 0.92
C SER A 154 -10.98 14.21 0.55
N ALA A 155 -10.52 14.13 -0.69
CA ALA A 155 -9.42 14.94 -1.16
C ALA A 155 -9.74 16.44 -1.10
N ASP A 156 -8.81 17.24 -0.59
CA ASP A 156 -8.96 18.68 -0.46
C ASP A 156 -8.85 19.42 -1.80
N SER A 157 -8.33 18.75 -2.82
CA SER A 157 -8.15 19.33 -4.15
C SER A 157 -8.39 18.33 -5.28
N ASP A 158 -8.68 18.88 -6.46
CA ASP A 158 -8.87 18.10 -7.67
C ASP A 158 -7.57 17.50 -8.25
N GLY A 159 -6.41 17.84 -7.70
CA GLY A 159 -5.12 17.32 -8.13
C GLY A 159 -4.81 15.90 -7.66
N GLU A 160 -5.53 15.39 -6.65
CA GLU A 160 -5.28 14.06 -6.13
C GLU A 160 -5.91 12.99 -7.04
N SER A 161 -5.15 11.92 -7.32
CA SER A 161 -5.63 10.79 -8.12
C SER A 161 -6.71 9.99 -7.39
N ILE A 162 -6.62 9.87 -6.06
CA ILE A 162 -7.63 9.25 -5.22
C ILE A 162 -8.50 10.36 -4.64
N THR A 163 -9.80 10.28 -4.89
CA THR A 163 -10.76 11.32 -4.51
C THR A 163 -11.31 11.15 -3.10
N SER A 164 -11.37 9.91 -2.62
CA SER A 164 -11.82 9.63 -1.25
C SER A 164 -11.33 8.30 -0.73
N TYR A 165 -11.20 8.19 0.59
CA TYR A 165 -10.99 6.96 1.34
C TYR A 165 -12.11 6.76 2.34
N HIS A 166 -12.58 5.54 2.47
CA HIS A 166 -13.49 5.10 3.51
C HIS A 166 -12.79 4.03 4.35
N LEU A 167 -12.49 4.35 5.60
CA LEU A 167 -11.76 3.48 6.53
C LEU A 167 -12.73 2.89 7.56
N MET A 168 -12.71 1.58 7.76
CA MET A 168 -13.36 0.92 8.87
C MET A 168 -12.32 0.63 9.95
N ILE A 169 -12.46 1.23 11.11
CA ILE A 169 -11.52 1.19 12.21
C ILE A 169 -12.07 0.32 13.33
N ASN A 170 -11.29 -0.64 13.79
CA ASN A 170 -11.55 -1.36 15.03
C ASN A 170 -11.07 -0.52 16.22
N LYS A 171 -11.98 0.09 16.93
CA LYS A 171 -11.68 1.01 18.04
C LYS A 171 -10.96 0.33 19.20
N LYS A 172 -11.33 -0.90 19.55
CA LYS A 172 -10.72 -1.64 20.66
C LYS A 172 -9.24 -1.99 20.37
N LYS A 173 -8.92 -2.30 19.14
CA LYS A 173 -7.58 -2.69 18.69
C LYS A 173 -6.80 -1.54 18.06
N MET A 174 -7.44 -0.40 17.83
CA MET A 174 -6.91 0.76 17.13
C MET A 174 -6.15 0.35 15.87
N LYS A 175 -6.90 -0.22 14.91
CA LYS A 175 -6.38 -0.62 13.60
C LYS A 175 -7.46 -0.55 12.53
N ILE A 176 -7.06 -0.29 11.30
CA ILE A 176 -7.93 -0.29 10.13
C ILE A 176 -8.21 -1.75 9.75
N GLU A 177 -9.48 -2.17 9.71
CA GLU A 177 -9.88 -3.51 9.27
C GLU A 177 -10.08 -3.57 7.76
N THR A 178 -10.75 -2.56 7.22
CA THR A 178 -11.00 -2.42 5.78
C THR A 178 -10.78 -1.00 5.33
N ILE A 179 -10.46 -0.86 4.06
CA ILE A 179 -10.34 0.40 3.36
C ILE A 179 -11.09 0.31 2.04
N ARG A 180 -11.82 1.34 1.67
CA ARG A 180 -12.33 1.54 0.33
C ARG A 180 -11.85 2.89 -0.15
N PHE A 181 -11.46 3.00 -1.41
CA PHE A 181 -11.15 4.29 -1.99
C PHE A 181 -11.71 4.43 -3.38
N LYS A 182 -12.01 5.68 -3.76
CA LYS A 182 -12.40 6.06 -5.11
C LYS A 182 -11.27 6.82 -5.77
N GLN A 183 -11.09 6.59 -7.06
CA GLN A 183 -10.06 7.27 -7.84
C GLN A 183 -10.58 7.71 -9.20
N ARG A 184 -9.84 8.64 -9.85
CA ARG A 184 -10.25 9.25 -11.12
C ARG A 184 -10.08 8.32 -12.30
N PHE A 185 -9.21 7.33 -12.20
CA PHE A 185 -8.86 6.40 -13.27
C PHE A 185 -9.28 4.98 -12.90
N ASP A 186 -9.46 4.13 -13.90
CA ASP A 186 -9.71 2.72 -13.68
C ASP A 186 -8.59 2.03 -12.89
N PRO A 187 -9.00 1.17 -11.95
CA PRO A 187 -10.34 0.90 -11.45
C PRO A 187 -10.87 2.05 -10.58
N HIS A 188 -12.07 2.58 -10.89
CA HIS A 188 -12.64 3.76 -10.23
C HIS A 188 -12.90 3.56 -8.74
N GLU A 189 -13.18 2.34 -8.33
CA GLU A 189 -13.34 2.00 -6.93
C GLU A 189 -12.56 0.75 -6.59
N VAL A 190 -11.93 0.84 -5.44
CA VAL A 190 -11.09 -0.20 -4.93
C VAL A 190 -11.33 -0.31 -3.43
N SER A 191 -11.56 -1.49 -2.89
CA SER A 191 -11.73 -1.69 -1.45
C SER A 191 -10.96 -2.91 -0.91
N GLY A 192 -10.49 -2.96 0.33
CA GLY A 192 -9.59 -4.00 0.83
C GLY A 192 -9.71 -4.36 2.29
N MET A 193 -9.13 -5.48 2.64
CA MET A 193 -9.02 -5.94 4.01
C MET A 193 -7.59 -6.32 4.35
N PHE A 194 -7.25 -6.20 5.63
CA PHE A 194 -5.92 -6.47 6.14
C PHE A 194 -5.94 -7.55 7.20
N ARG A 195 -4.95 -8.43 7.15
CA ARG A 195 -4.55 -9.25 8.27
C ARG A 195 -3.27 -8.67 8.85
N TYR A 196 -3.25 -8.51 10.16
CA TYR A 196 -2.15 -7.92 10.90
C TYR A 196 -1.43 -8.95 11.76
N GLU A 197 -0.16 -8.69 12.01
CA GLU A 197 0.62 -9.30 13.08
C GLU A 197 1.28 -8.20 13.92
N LYS A 198 1.91 -8.57 15.04
CA LYS A 198 2.62 -7.61 15.90
C LYS A 198 4.12 -7.84 15.83
N LEU A 199 4.85 -6.75 15.66
CA LEU A 199 6.31 -6.68 15.83
C LEU A 199 6.58 -5.64 16.92
N ASP A 200 7.29 -6.06 17.95
CA ASP A 200 7.61 -5.24 19.13
C ASP A 200 6.37 -4.50 19.70
N GLY A 201 5.23 -5.23 19.77
CA GLY A 201 3.96 -4.69 20.27
C GLY A 201 3.16 -3.83 19.30
N LYS A 202 3.70 -3.44 18.15
CA LYS A 202 3.08 -2.60 17.12
C LYS A 202 2.49 -3.43 15.98
N TRP A 203 1.42 -2.92 15.35
CA TRP A 203 0.79 -3.58 14.21
C TRP A 203 1.59 -3.40 12.93
N VAL A 204 1.75 -4.49 12.18
CA VAL A 204 2.18 -4.50 10.78
C VAL A 204 1.21 -5.31 9.94
N ILE A 205 1.09 -4.98 8.66
CA ILE A 205 0.26 -5.72 7.72
C ILE A 205 0.98 -7.01 7.33
N ALA A 206 0.43 -8.17 7.68
CA ALA A 206 0.96 -9.47 7.28
C ALA A 206 0.36 -9.97 5.96
N GLU A 207 -0.88 -9.57 5.66
CA GLU A 207 -1.56 -9.90 4.41
C GLU A 207 -2.54 -8.80 4.06
N SER A 208 -2.64 -8.48 2.78
CA SER A 208 -3.71 -7.68 2.23
C SER A 208 -4.45 -8.45 1.14
N LYS A 209 -5.75 -8.28 1.10
CA LYS A 209 -6.60 -8.81 0.03
C LYS A 209 -7.37 -7.69 -0.59
N SER A 210 -7.44 -7.78 -1.87
CA SER A 210 -7.96 -6.75 -2.71
C SER A 210 -8.95 -7.20 -3.77
N ARG A 211 -9.98 -6.34 -4.11
CA ARG A 211 -10.92 -6.55 -5.21
C ARG A 211 -11.26 -5.25 -5.90
N PHE A 212 -11.42 -5.32 -7.19
CA PHE A 212 -11.80 -4.19 -8.05
C PHE A 212 -12.31 -4.71 -9.38
N THR A 213 -13.06 -3.87 -10.08
CA THR A 213 -13.56 -4.13 -11.44
C THR A 213 -12.84 -3.20 -12.40
N MET A 214 -12.36 -3.73 -13.53
CA MET A 214 -11.84 -2.96 -14.66
C MET A 214 -12.63 -3.35 -15.92
N GLY A 215 -13.30 -2.38 -16.54
CA GLY A 215 -14.31 -2.67 -17.54
C GLY A 215 -15.40 -3.56 -16.93
N GLU A 216 -15.64 -4.73 -17.52
CA GLU A 216 -16.62 -5.72 -17.04
C GLU A 216 -15.98 -6.87 -16.25
N LEU A 217 -14.69 -6.80 -15.94
CA LEU A 217 -13.93 -7.90 -15.38
C LEU A 217 -13.56 -7.66 -13.92
N ASP A 218 -13.84 -8.66 -13.09
CA ASP A 218 -13.50 -8.64 -11.67
C ASP A 218 -12.11 -9.20 -11.41
N TYR A 219 -11.35 -8.47 -10.61
CA TYR A 219 -10.01 -8.81 -10.19
C TYR A 219 -9.91 -8.95 -8.68
N GLN A 220 -9.03 -9.84 -8.25
CA GLN A 220 -8.65 -10.02 -6.86
C GLN A 220 -7.13 -10.01 -6.75
N GLU A 221 -6.61 -9.17 -5.87
CA GLU A 221 -5.20 -9.18 -5.54
C GLU A 221 -5.01 -9.70 -4.12
N LYS A 222 -3.97 -10.47 -3.90
CA LYS A 222 -3.50 -10.87 -2.59
C LYS A 222 -2.02 -10.59 -2.48
N SER A 223 -1.64 -9.84 -1.43
CA SER A 223 -0.24 -9.60 -1.10
C SER A 223 0.06 -10.16 0.29
N THR A 224 1.18 -10.84 0.43
CA THR A 224 1.69 -11.41 1.68
C THR A 224 3.03 -10.76 1.99
N TYR A 225 3.16 -10.25 3.21
CA TYR A 225 4.34 -9.51 3.67
C TYR A 225 5.06 -10.33 4.71
N ARG A 226 6.39 -10.46 4.57
CA ARG A 226 7.23 -11.15 5.54
C ARG A 226 8.28 -10.18 6.05
N TYR A 227 8.39 -10.09 7.35
CA TYR A 227 9.30 -9.18 8.04
C TYR A 227 10.55 -9.92 8.52
N LYS A 228 11.65 -9.20 8.56
CA LYS A 228 12.91 -9.64 9.15
C LYS A 228 13.53 -8.47 9.90
N LYS A 229 14.14 -8.76 11.04
CA LYS A 229 14.93 -7.78 11.80
C LYS A 229 16.29 -7.61 11.13
N PHE A 230 16.66 -6.36 10.87
CA PHE A 230 17.95 -5.93 10.38
C PHE A 230 18.50 -4.96 11.42
N ASP A 231 19.54 -5.38 12.13
CA ASP A 231 20.02 -4.73 13.34
C ASP A 231 18.84 -4.52 14.31
N GLU A 232 18.48 -3.27 14.64
CA GLU A 232 17.43 -2.96 15.60
C GLU A 232 16.06 -2.70 14.96
N ILE A 233 15.94 -2.75 13.62
CA ILE A 233 14.69 -2.43 12.90
C ILE A 233 14.08 -3.64 12.18
N TRP A 234 12.75 -3.70 12.17
CA TRP A 234 12.00 -4.62 11.33
C TRP A 234 11.72 -4.00 9.97
N LEU A 235 12.06 -4.71 8.90
CA LEU A 235 11.72 -4.32 7.53
C LEU A 235 10.96 -5.45 6.85
N VAL A 236 10.08 -5.08 5.93
CA VAL A 236 9.54 -6.04 4.97
C VAL A 236 10.69 -6.56 4.12
N HIS A 237 11.06 -7.83 4.28
CA HIS A 237 12.13 -8.44 3.51
C HIS A 237 11.65 -9.22 2.30
N ARG A 238 10.34 -9.57 2.27
CA ARG A 238 9.74 -10.27 1.13
C ARG A 238 8.26 -9.92 1.01
N ILE A 239 7.84 -9.70 -0.23
CA ILE A 239 6.45 -9.50 -0.63
C ILE A 239 6.15 -10.50 -1.73
N ASP A 240 5.13 -11.33 -1.55
CA ASP A 240 4.57 -12.17 -2.61
C ASP A 240 3.18 -11.61 -2.95
N GLN A 241 3.00 -11.20 -4.20
CA GLN A 241 1.76 -10.61 -4.72
C GLN A 241 1.21 -11.49 -5.85
N VAL A 242 -0.09 -11.72 -5.82
CA VAL A 242 -0.82 -12.48 -6.84
C VAL A 242 -2.08 -11.72 -7.23
N LEU A 243 -2.24 -11.47 -8.52
CA LEU A 243 -3.45 -10.91 -9.13
C LEU A 243 -4.19 -12.02 -9.88
N LYS A 244 -5.48 -12.12 -9.63
CA LYS A 244 -6.38 -13.08 -10.27
C LYS A 244 -7.53 -12.36 -10.97
N GLN A 245 -7.97 -12.96 -12.07
CA GLN A 245 -9.23 -12.70 -12.73
C GLN A 245 -10.07 -13.98 -12.61
N GLY A 246 -11.12 -13.96 -11.81
CA GLY A 246 -11.79 -15.17 -11.39
C GLY A 246 -10.83 -16.15 -10.70
N ASN A 247 -10.71 -17.37 -11.23
CA ASN A 247 -9.78 -18.39 -10.72
C ASN A 247 -8.39 -18.36 -11.40
N LYS A 248 -8.23 -17.58 -12.47
CA LYS A 248 -7.00 -17.54 -13.26
C LYS A 248 -6.02 -16.53 -12.67
N ILE A 249 -4.76 -16.94 -12.46
CA ILE A 249 -3.68 -16.00 -12.14
C ILE A 249 -3.34 -15.25 -13.43
N VAL A 250 -3.44 -13.92 -13.38
CA VAL A 250 -3.07 -13.05 -14.51
C VAL A 250 -1.74 -12.36 -14.29
N GLN A 251 -1.32 -12.23 -13.01
CA GLN A 251 -0.02 -11.69 -12.66
C GLN A 251 0.43 -12.21 -11.29
N SER A 252 1.73 -12.41 -11.12
CA SER A 252 2.30 -12.65 -9.79
C SER A 252 3.69 -12.07 -9.72
N HIS A 253 3.97 -11.36 -8.63
CA HIS A 253 5.26 -10.74 -8.36
C HIS A 253 5.84 -11.23 -7.03
N ARG A 254 7.16 -11.30 -6.99
CA ARG A 254 7.91 -11.51 -5.76
C ARG A 254 8.98 -10.44 -5.64
N PHE A 255 8.96 -9.72 -4.54
CA PHE A 255 9.98 -8.77 -4.16
C PHE A 255 10.74 -9.30 -2.96
N LYS A 256 12.05 -9.16 -2.97
CA LYS A 256 12.92 -9.53 -1.87
C LYS A 256 13.95 -8.43 -1.65
N ILE A 257 14.07 -7.99 -0.40
CA ILE A 257 15.08 -7.01 0.01
C ILE A 257 16.31 -7.75 0.50
N THR A 258 17.48 -7.35 0.01
CA THR A 258 18.80 -7.87 0.41
C THR A 258 19.78 -6.70 0.54
N ASP A 259 20.98 -6.97 1.02
CA ASP A 259 22.08 -6.01 1.09
C ASP A 259 21.62 -4.71 1.78
N VAL A 260 21.06 -4.86 2.98
CA VAL A 260 20.49 -3.76 3.75
C VAL A 260 21.60 -3.05 4.51
N HIS A 261 21.69 -1.72 4.33
CA HIS A 261 22.55 -0.81 5.06
C HIS A 261 21.69 0.30 5.65
N ASN A 262 21.74 0.46 6.96
CA ASN A 262 20.97 1.43 7.71
C ASN A 262 21.88 2.33 8.56
N THR A 263 21.39 3.51 8.87
CA THR A 263 22.05 4.49 9.75
C THR A 263 20.98 5.08 10.67
N PHE A 264 21.32 5.23 11.93
CA PHE A 264 20.50 5.83 12.97
C PHE A 264 20.92 7.25 13.28
#